data_f2e88b6a0a9927cf545e89e58afbe3b8
#
_entry.id   f2e88b6a0a9927cf545e89e58afbe3b8
#
_cell.length_a   1.000
_cell.length_b   1.000
_cell.length_c   1.000
_cell.angle_alpha   90.00
_cell.angle_beta   90.00
_cell.angle_gamma   90.00
#
_symmetry.space_group_name_H-M   'P 1'
#
loop_
_entity.id
_entity.type
_entity.pdbx_description
1 polymer ?
#
loop_
_entity_poly.entity_id
_entity_poly.type
_entity_poly.pdbx_seq_one_letter_code
_entity_poly.pdbx_strand_id
1 'polypeptide(L)'
;MIPVHKMIHELESQGVVSKSHSPFNSPIWPVCKSEGEWRLTVDYYALNEVTPPLSAAVPDMLELQYELESKAAKWYATTDIANAIFSIPLAAEFRPQFVFTWRGMQYTWNRLPQGCKHSHIICHGLIQAALEKGEAPEHLQYIDGITVWGNTAAEVFEKSGKIIQILLKSGFTIKKSKVKGPAQEIQFLGVNCQDGRRQIPTKVINKITAMSPPTNKKETQAFLGAIGFWRMHIPEYSQIVSPLYLVTRKKNDFHWGPEQQQAFAQIKQEIAHAIALGPVRTGPEVKNVLYSAAGSHGLSWSLWQKVPGETRGRPLGFWSQSY
;
A
#
# COMPACT_ATOMS: atom_id res chain seq x y z
N MET A 1 -28.91 -6.97 -2.66
CA MET A 1 -29.30 -5.95 -1.66
C MET A 1 -28.06 -5.60 -0.86
N ILE A 2 -27.68 -4.32 -0.79
CA ILE A 2 -26.48 -3.87 -0.06
C ILE A 2 -26.73 -4.09 1.43
N PRO A 3 -25.88 -4.84 2.16
CA PRO A 3 -26.20 -5.31 3.53
C PRO A 3 -25.85 -4.29 4.63
N VAL A 4 -26.06 -2.96 4.37
CA VAL A 4 -25.72 -1.91 5.33
C VAL A 4 -26.36 -2.14 6.72
N HIS A 5 -27.61 -2.56 6.73
CA HIS A 5 -28.31 -2.81 8.01
C HIS A 5 -27.63 -3.90 8.84
N LYS A 6 -27.24 -5.00 8.17
CA LYS A 6 -26.52 -6.11 8.83
C LYS A 6 -25.17 -5.64 9.38
N MET A 7 -24.41 -4.86 8.59
CA MET A 7 -23.12 -4.34 9.03
C MET A 7 -23.25 -3.43 10.25
N ILE A 8 -24.23 -2.52 10.27
CA ILE A 8 -24.44 -1.63 11.43
C ILE A 8 -24.86 -2.43 12.67
N HIS A 9 -25.74 -3.41 12.50
CA HIS A 9 -26.15 -4.27 13.61
C HIS A 9 -24.99 -5.10 14.17
N GLU A 10 -24.11 -5.61 13.32
CA GLU A 10 -22.89 -6.31 13.75
C GLU A 10 -21.93 -5.37 14.49
N LEU A 11 -21.72 -4.16 14.01
CA LEU A 11 -20.88 -3.15 14.67
C LEU A 11 -21.48 -2.72 16.03
N GLU A 12 -22.80 -2.59 16.11
CA GLU A 12 -23.50 -2.25 17.34
C GLU A 12 -23.42 -3.40 18.36
N SER A 13 -23.65 -4.65 17.94
CA SER A 13 -23.54 -5.83 18.81
C SER A 13 -22.12 -6.04 19.35
N GLN A 14 -21.10 -5.64 18.60
CA GLN A 14 -19.70 -5.66 19.02
C GLN A 14 -19.28 -4.44 19.85
N GLY A 15 -20.17 -3.48 20.09
CA GLY A 15 -19.88 -2.25 20.81
C GLY A 15 -18.95 -1.29 20.08
N VAL A 16 -18.76 -1.47 18.78
CA VAL A 16 -17.93 -0.60 17.92
C VAL A 16 -18.67 0.70 17.63
N VAL A 17 -19.98 0.64 17.40
CA VAL A 17 -20.87 1.80 17.29
C VAL A 17 -21.98 1.74 18.33
N SER A 18 -22.57 2.88 18.64
CA SER A 18 -23.75 3.00 19.51
C SER A 18 -24.69 4.06 18.98
N LYS A 19 -25.97 3.97 19.34
CA LYS A 19 -26.96 5.02 19.04
C LYS A 19 -26.54 6.33 19.71
N SER A 20 -26.75 7.43 19.02
CA SER A 20 -26.34 8.75 19.47
C SER A 20 -27.34 9.82 19.04
N HIS A 21 -27.18 11.00 19.61
CA HIS A 21 -27.82 12.22 19.14
C HIS A 21 -26.76 13.31 19.08
N SER A 22 -26.55 13.90 17.89
CA SER A 22 -25.48 14.87 17.67
C SER A 22 -25.89 15.89 16.60
N PRO A 23 -25.42 17.15 16.70
CA PRO A 23 -25.57 18.12 15.63
C PRO A 23 -24.73 17.80 14.39
N PHE A 24 -23.75 16.90 14.52
CA PHE A 24 -22.88 16.50 13.40
C PHE A 24 -23.44 15.26 12.69
N ASN A 25 -23.13 15.14 11.41
CA ASN A 25 -23.50 13.98 10.61
C ASN A 25 -22.59 13.86 9.40
N SER A 26 -22.12 12.63 9.10
CA SER A 26 -21.30 12.33 7.94
C SER A 26 -21.98 11.30 7.03
N PRO A 27 -21.86 11.40 5.69
CA PRO A 27 -22.43 10.41 4.77
C PRO A 27 -21.76 9.05 4.91
N ILE A 28 -22.51 7.98 4.60
CA ILE A 28 -22.00 6.61 4.63
C ILE A 28 -22.04 5.99 3.22
N TRP A 29 -21.03 5.15 2.94
CA TRP A 29 -20.90 4.39 1.70
C TRP A 29 -20.55 2.94 1.98
N PRO A 30 -21.35 1.98 1.51
CA PRO A 30 -20.95 0.59 1.53
C PRO A 30 -19.95 0.33 0.39
N VAL A 31 -18.81 -0.26 0.72
CA VAL A 31 -17.77 -0.64 -0.23
C VAL A 31 -17.61 -2.16 -0.22
N CYS A 32 -17.67 -2.78 -1.40
CA CYS A 32 -17.38 -4.19 -1.57
C CYS A 32 -15.88 -4.39 -1.78
N LYS A 33 -15.25 -5.20 -0.93
CA LYS A 33 -13.86 -5.61 -1.10
C LYS A 33 -13.73 -6.62 -2.24
N SER A 34 -12.52 -6.79 -2.77
CA SER A 34 -12.21 -7.77 -3.82
C SER A 34 -12.60 -9.22 -3.46
N GLU A 35 -12.67 -9.52 -2.17
CA GLU A 35 -13.03 -10.84 -1.63
C GLU A 35 -14.53 -11.03 -1.41
N GLY A 36 -15.36 -10.05 -1.84
CA GLY A 36 -16.81 -10.09 -1.69
C GLY A 36 -17.35 -9.63 -0.34
N GLU A 37 -16.49 -9.31 0.62
CA GLU A 37 -16.90 -8.73 1.90
C GLU A 37 -17.30 -7.26 1.75
N TRP A 38 -18.39 -6.87 2.43
CA TRP A 38 -18.83 -5.49 2.50
C TRP A 38 -18.21 -4.76 3.70
N ARG A 39 -17.84 -3.50 3.50
CA ARG A 39 -17.33 -2.61 4.54
C ARG A 39 -18.15 -1.32 4.55
N LEU A 40 -18.54 -0.88 5.74
CA LEU A 40 -19.13 0.44 5.94
C LEU A 40 -18.01 1.48 5.95
N THR A 41 -18.10 2.45 5.06
CA THR A 41 -17.18 3.60 4.99
C THR A 41 -17.97 4.86 5.29
N VAL A 42 -17.42 5.73 6.10
CA VAL A 42 -17.97 7.06 6.40
C VAL A 42 -17.12 8.10 5.72
N ASP A 43 -17.74 9.07 5.08
CA ASP A 43 -17.08 10.20 4.45
C ASP A 43 -16.89 11.32 5.47
N TYR A 44 -15.68 11.46 5.96
CA TYR A 44 -15.28 12.53 6.87
C TYR A 44 -14.60 13.70 6.16
N TYR A 45 -14.85 13.92 4.84
CA TYR A 45 -14.19 14.98 4.09
C TYR A 45 -14.29 16.35 4.81
N ALA A 46 -15.49 16.78 5.15
CA ALA A 46 -15.70 18.06 5.82
C ALA A 46 -15.02 18.16 7.20
N LEU A 47 -15.02 17.07 7.97
CA LEU A 47 -14.33 17.00 9.26
C LEU A 47 -12.81 17.04 9.06
N ASN A 48 -12.30 16.31 8.07
CA ASN A 48 -10.87 16.24 7.76
C ASN A 48 -10.29 17.59 7.30
N GLU A 49 -11.09 18.44 6.59
CA GLU A 49 -10.68 19.77 6.17
C GLU A 49 -10.42 20.70 7.36
N VAL A 50 -11.26 20.65 8.40
CA VAL A 50 -11.12 21.51 9.58
C VAL A 50 -10.22 20.90 10.68
N THR A 51 -9.83 19.64 10.52
CA THR A 51 -8.96 18.96 11.48
C THR A 51 -7.50 19.41 11.28
N PRO A 52 -6.85 19.99 12.31
CA PRO A 52 -5.45 20.40 12.21
C PRO A 52 -4.54 19.24 11.82
N PRO A 53 -3.41 19.48 11.13
CA PRO A 53 -2.46 18.44 10.84
C PRO A 53 -1.83 17.90 12.13
N LEU A 54 -1.73 16.58 12.23
CA LEU A 54 -0.98 15.91 13.29
C LEU A 54 0.42 15.62 12.77
N SER A 55 1.43 16.18 13.41
CA SER A 55 2.83 15.90 13.09
C SER A 55 3.26 14.60 13.78
N ALA A 56 2.98 13.46 13.17
CA ALA A 56 3.58 12.19 13.56
C ALA A 56 4.06 11.49 12.28
N ALA A 57 5.26 10.98 12.31
CA ALA A 57 5.89 10.39 11.14
C ALA A 57 5.42 8.94 10.95
N VAL A 58 4.49 8.73 10.03
CA VAL A 58 4.39 7.40 9.39
C VAL A 58 5.52 7.35 8.37
N PRO A 59 6.39 6.34 8.40
CA PRO A 59 7.49 6.23 7.45
C PRO A 59 7.00 6.21 6.00
N ASP A 60 7.83 6.71 5.09
CA ASP A 60 7.55 6.59 3.66
C ASP A 60 7.63 5.12 3.21
N MET A 61 6.68 4.70 2.38
CA MET A 61 6.62 3.30 1.91
C MET A 61 7.87 2.89 1.13
N LEU A 62 8.41 3.80 0.32
CA LEU A 62 9.57 3.51 -0.51
C LEU A 62 10.84 3.42 0.34
N GLU A 63 10.99 4.27 1.35
CA GLU A 63 12.08 4.20 2.33
C GLU A 63 12.08 2.86 3.06
N LEU A 64 10.90 2.38 3.53
CA LEU A 64 10.78 1.07 4.17
C LEU A 64 11.13 -0.09 3.23
N GLN A 65 10.77 0.01 1.95
CA GLN A 65 11.15 -0.99 0.95
C GLN A 65 12.68 -1.03 0.77
N TYR A 66 13.34 0.12 0.68
CA TYR A 66 14.80 0.20 0.59
C TYR A 66 15.48 -0.29 1.87
N GLU A 67 14.91 0.02 3.02
CA GLU A 67 15.43 -0.48 4.29
C GLU A 67 15.37 -2.00 4.36
N LEU A 68 14.24 -2.62 3.97
CA LEU A 68 14.12 -4.09 3.94
C LEU A 68 15.14 -4.72 2.96
N GLU A 69 15.35 -4.09 1.79
CA GLU A 69 16.35 -4.54 0.82
C GLU A 69 17.76 -4.50 1.39
N SER A 70 18.11 -3.45 2.15
CA SER A 70 19.44 -3.27 2.74
C SER A 70 19.80 -4.37 3.76
N LYS A 71 18.80 -5.04 4.34
CA LYS A 71 19.01 -6.13 5.30
C LYS A 71 19.56 -7.40 4.65
N ALA A 72 19.47 -7.54 3.32
CA ALA A 72 19.93 -8.70 2.54
C ALA A 72 19.49 -10.04 3.12
N ALA A 73 18.31 -10.10 3.70
CA ALA A 73 17.77 -11.23 4.42
C ALA A 73 17.32 -12.34 3.47
N LYS A 74 17.33 -13.60 3.97
CA LYS A 74 16.89 -14.77 3.21
C LYS A 74 15.49 -15.24 3.56
N TRP A 75 15.02 -14.88 4.75
CA TRP A 75 13.72 -15.29 5.28
C TRP A 75 12.98 -14.10 5.84
N TYR A 76 11.65 -14.10 5.67
CA TYR A 76 10.76 -13.02 6.08
C TYR A 76 9.49 -13.56 6.71
N ALA A 77 8.87 -12.79 7.60
CA ALA A 77 7.49 -12.99 8.00
C ALA A 77 6.78 -11.64 8.12
N THR A 78 5.47 -11.63 7.81
CA THR A 78 4.62 -10.45 8.01
C THR A 78 3.45 -10.80 8.92
N THR A 79 3.04 -9.79 9.70
CA THR A 79 1.87 -9.86 10.56
C THR A 79 1.05 -8.59 10.35
N ASP A 80 -0.20 -8.74 9.86
CA ASP A 80 -1.15 -7.64 9.80
C ASP A 80 -2.10 -7.74 11.00
N ILE A 81 -2.28 -6.63 11.72
CA ILE A 81 -3.19 -6.59 12.87
C ILE A 81 -4.64 -6.52 12.36
N ALA A 82 -5.45 -7.45 12.81
CA ALA A 82 -6.85 -7.51 12.39
C ALA A 82 -7.65 -6.35 13.01
N ASN A 83 -8.27 -5.53 12.16
CA ASN A 83 -9.09 -4.39 12.58
C ASN A 83 -8.36 -3.45 13.55
N ALA A 84 -7.08 -3.21 13.35
CA ALA A 84 -6.20 -2.46 14.25
C ALA A 84 -6.84 -1.12 14.71
N ILE A 85 -7.38 -0.35 13.78
CA ILE A 85 -8.04 0.93 14.05
C ILE A 85 -9.24 0.74 14.99
N PHE A 86 -10.08 -0.30 14.79
CA PHE A 86 -11.22 -0.59 15.66
C PHE A 86 -10.82 -1.21 17.03
N SER A 87 -9.57 -1.58 17.21
CA SER A 87 -9.06 -1.99 18.53
C SER A 87 -8.85 -0.80 19.47
N ILE A 88 -8.78 0.42 18.94
CA ILE A 88 -8.45 1.64 19.68
C ILE A 88 -9.74 2.30 20.18
N PRO A 89 -9.95 2.45 21.52
CA PRO A 89 -11.11 3.14 22.05
C PRO A 89 -11.07 4.63 21.73
N LEU A 90 -12.24 5.20 21.41
CA LEU A 90 -12.42 6.63 21.21
C LEU A 90 -12.97 7.27 22.49
N ALA A 91 -12.30 8.29 23.00
CA ALA A 91 -12.75 9.00 24.19
C ALA A 91 -14.14 9.64 23.96
N ALA A 92 -14.97 9.63 25.00
CA ALA A 92 -16.37 9.99 24.89
C ALA A 92 -16.62 11.41 24.36
N GLU A 93 -15.76 12.35 24.73
CA GLU A 93 -15.82 13.76 24.32
C GLU A 93 -15.63 13.97 22.81
N PHE A 94 -14.95 13.04 22.13
CA PHE A 94 -14.71 13.12 20.69
C PHE A 94 -15.77 12.41 19.84
N ARG A 95 -16.60 11.54 20.45
CA ARG A 95 -17.58 10.72 19.72
C ARG A 95 -18.63 11.51 18.95
N PRO A 96 -19.15 12.66 19.45
CA PRO A 96 -20.17 13.42 18.72
C PRO A 96 -19.77 13.88 17.32
N GLN A 97 -18.47 14.04 17.04
CA GLN A 97 -17.96 14.48 15.74
C GLN A 97 -18.02 13.38 14.65
N PHE A 98 -18.10 12.12 15.07
CA PHE A 98 -18.01 10.96 14.18
C PHE A 98 -19.35 10.27 13.95
N VAL A 99 -20.44 11.05 13.98
CA VAL A 99 -21.80 10.54 13.84
C VAL A 99 -22.16 10.36 12.37
N PHE A 100 -22.88 9.31 12.07
CA PHE A 100 -23.53 9.05 10.80
C PHE A 100 -24.99 8.63 11.01
N THR A 101 -25.81 8.80 9.97
CA THR A 101 -27.25 8.45 10.03
C THR A 101 -27.57 7.29 9.10
N TRP A 102 -28.34 6.33 9.62
CA TRP A 102 -28.93 5.26 8.85
C TRP A 102 -30.42 5.09 9.20
N ARG A 103 -31.31 5.17 8.20
CA ARG A 103 -32.78 5.04 8.37
C ARG A 103 -33.35 5.92 9.48
N GLY A 104 -32.91 7.17 9.55
CA GLY A 104 -33.39 8.14 10.56
C GLY A 104 -32.79 7.99 11.94
N MET A 105 -31.93 7.01 12.18
CA MET A 105 -31.22 6.81 13.44
C MET A 105 -29.77 7.23 13.30
N GLN A 106 -29.29 8.02 14.26
CA GLN A 106 -27.89 8.40 14.36
C GLN A 106 -27.08 7.38 15.15
N TYR A 107 -25.87 7.10 14.69
CA TYR A 107 -24.89 6.23 15.32
C TYR A 107 -23.56 6.96 15.45
N THR A 108 -22.85 6.74 16.54
CA THR A 108 -21.48 7.21 16.72
C THR A 108 -20.52 6.05 16.94
N TRP A 109 -19.24 6.29 16.69
CA TRP A 109 -18.18 5.32 16.93
C TRP A 109 -17.70 5.37 18.39
N ASN A 110 -17.58 4.20 19.02
CA ASN A 110 -16.94 4.02 20.31
C ASN A 110 -15.45 3.66 20.16
N ARG A 111 -15.05 3.39 18.94
CA ARG A 111 -13.68 3.05 18.51
C ARG A 111 -13.22 4.04 17.47
N LEU A 112 -11.91 4.14 17.27
CA LEU A 112 -11.32 5.03 16.28
C LEU A 112 -11.92 4.73 14.89
N PRO A 113 -12.55 5.72 14.22
CA PRO A 113 -13.23 5.47 12.96
C PRO A 113 -12.23 5.40 11.79
N GLN A 114 -12.54 4.60 10.78
CA GLN A 114 -11.81 4.57 9.54
C GLN A 114 -12.26 5.74 8.65
N GLY A 115 -11.30 6.34 7.90
CA GLY A 115 -11.56 7.50 7.03
C GLY A 115 -11.28 8.85 7.67
N CYS A 116 -11.10 8.93 8.99
CA CYS A 116 -10.59 10.12 9.64
C CYS A 116 -9.09 10.32 9.32
N LYS A 117 -8.72 11.57 9.06
CA LYS A 117 -7.37 12.02 8.65
C LYS A 117 -6.24 11.43 9.50
N HIS A 118 -6.43 11.33 10.80
CA HIS A 118 -5.39 10.91 11.74
C HIS A 118 -5.46 9.46 12.20
N SER A 119 -6.50 8.71 11.83
CA SER A 119 -6.71 7.35 12.34
C SER A 119 -5.54 6.41 12.04
N HIS A 120 -4.95 6.51 10.87
CA HIS A 120 -3.78 5.70 10.51
C HIS A 120 -2.53 6.09 11.31
N ILE A 121 -2.32 7.39 11.51
CA ILE A 121 -1.17 7.94 12.26
C ILE A 121 -1.27 7.54 13.73
N ILE A 122 -2.45 7.68 14.34
CA ILE A 122 -2.71 7.29 15.74
C ILE A 122 -2.51 5.78 15.90
N CYS A 123 -3.05 4.99 14.97
CA CYS A 123 -2.90 3.54 14.99
C CYS A 123 -1.43 3.13 14.91
N HIS A 124 -0.67 3.70 13.97
CA HIS A 124 0.77 3.46 13.82
C HIS A 124 1.53 3.77 15.11
N GLY A 125 1.32 4.96 15.69
CA GLY A 125 2.02 5.38 16.90
C GLY A 125 1.72 4.52 18.13
N LEU A 126 0.48 4.06 18.30
CA LEU A 126 0.11 3.19 19.41
C LEU A 126 0.70 1.78 19.28
N ILE A 127 0.77 1.24 18.06
CA ILE A 127 1.42 -0.04 17.79
C ILE A 127 2.92 0.09 18.02
N GLN A 128 3.55 1.15 17.52
CA GLN A 128 4.97 1.44 17.72
C GLN A 128 5.29 1.51 19.22
N ALA A 129 4.53 2.28 19.99
CA ALA A 129 4.73 2.39 21.44
C ALA A 129 4.58 1.04 22.17
N ALA A 130 3.66 0.19 21.72
CA ALA A 130 3.49 -1.15 22.28
C ALA A 130 4.69 -2.05 21.99
N LEU A 131 5.22 -1.99 20.76
CA LEU A 131 6.39 -2.76 20.33
C LEU A 131 7.67 -2.29 21.06
N GLU A 132 7.86 -0.98 21.18
CA GLU A 132 8.98 -0.39 21.93
C GLU A 132 8.95 -0.80 23.42
N LYS A 133 7.79 -0.65 24.07
CA LYS A 133 7.60 -1.04 25.48
C LYS A 133 7.84 -2.53 25.70
N GLY A 134 7.49 -3.36 24.71
CA GLY A 134 7.66 -4.82 24.79
C GLY A 134 9.06 -5.27 24.37
N GLU A 135 9.99 -4.36 24.07
CA GLU A 135 11.34 -4.67 23.57
C GLU A 135 11.30 -5.61 22.36
N ALA A 136 10.47 -5.25 21.37
CA ALA A 136 10.32 -6.04 20.17
C ALA A 136 11.66 -6.23 19.42
N PRO A 137 11.89 -7.39 18.80
CA PRO A 137 13.04 -7.57 17.93
C PRO A 137 13.01 -6.61 16.75
N GLU A 138 14.12 -6.45 16.06
CA GLU A 138 14.24 -5.61 14.88
C GLU A 138 13.14 -5.94 13.86
N HIS A 139 12.40 -4.92 13.43
CA HIS A 139 11.24 -5.03 12.55
C HIS A 139 11.04 -3.75 11.76
N LEU A 140 10.26 -3.83 10.68
CA LEU A 140 9.68 -2.68 10.01
C LEU A 140 8.19 -2.65 10.26
N GLN A 141 7.65 -1.46 10.52
CA GLN A 141 6.23 -1.23 10.73
C GLN A 141 5.70 -0.20 9.74
N TYR A 142 4.59 -0.53 9.09
CA TYR A 142 3.80 0.41 8.32
C TYR A 142 2.33 0.30 8.72
N ILE A 143 1.85 1.30 9.46
CA ILE A 143 0.49 1.36 10.05
C ILE A 143 0.23 0.11 10.91
N ASP A 144 -0.55 -0.86 10.43
CA ASP A 144 -0.93 -2.10 11.10
C ASP A 144 -0.16 -3.34 10.61
N GLY A 145 0.70 -3.16 9.62
CA GLY A 145 1.54 -4.22 9.06
C GLY A 145 2.94 -4.20 9.67
N ILE A 146 3.43 -5.36 10.10
CA ILE A 146 4.76 -5.53 10.70
C ILE A 146 5.50 -6.62 9.94
N THR A 147 6.75 -6.35 9.60
CA THR A 147 7.62 -7.29 8.89
C THR A 147 8.90 -7.53 9.68
N VAL A 148 9.27 -8.79 9.82
CA VAL A 148 10.53 -9.25 10.40
C VAL A 148 11.30 -10.07 9.38
N TRP A 149 12.60 -10.16 9.56
CA TRP A 149 13.52 -10.86 8.67
C TRP A 149 14.66 -11.52 9.43
N GLY A 150 15.36 -12.40 8.72
CA GLY A 150 16.53 -13.09 9.25
C GLY A 150 17.19 -13.99 8.22
N ASN A 151 18.24 -14.69 8.65
CA ASN A 151 19.00 -15.59 7.80
C ASN A 151 18.47 -17.03 7.82
N THR A 152 17.66 -17.38 8.81
CA THR A 152 17.03 -18.70 8.95
C THR A 152 15.55 -18.61 9.23
N ALA A 153 14.79 -19.62 8.85
CA ALA A 153 13.36 -19.71 9.13
C ALA A 153 13.08 -19.73 10.65
N ALA A 154 13.92 -20.40 11.43
CA ALA A 154 13.78 -20.49 12.89
C ALA A 154 13.91 -19.11 13.55
N GLU A 155 14.93 -18.33 13.19
CA GLU A 155 15.14 -16.97 13.68
C GLU A 155 13.90 -16.09 13.40
N VAL A 156 13.39 -16.13 12.17
CA VAL A 156 12.23 -15.33 11.76
C VAL A 156 10.95 -15.78 12.47
N PHE A 157 10.79 -17.09 12.70
CA PHE A 157 9.67 -17.62 13.47
C PHE A 157 9.69 -17.13 14.93
N GLU A 158 10.84 -17.13 15.58
CA GLU A 158 11.00 -16.62 16.95
C GLU A 158 10.72 -15.12 17.03
N LYS A 159 11.28 -14.31 16.12
CA LYS A 159 11.03 -12.86 16.05
C LYS A 159 9.55 -12.57 15.86
N SER A 160 8.89 -13.24 14.93
CA SER A 160 7.47 -13.09 14.65
C SER A 160 6.61 -13.48 15.87
N GLY A 161 6.94 -14.59 16.54
CA GLY A 161 6.27 -15.05 17.75
C GLY A 161 6.36 -14.04 18.90
N LYS A 162 7.54 -13.44 19.13
CA LYS A 162 7.73 -12.40 20.14
C LYS A 162 6.89 -11.16 19.86
N ILE A 163 6.86 -10.69 18.60
CA ILE A 163 6.02 -9.55 18.20
C ILE A 163 4.55 -9.84 18.43
N ILE A 164 4.06 -11.00 18.00
CA ILE A 164 2.67 -11.41 18.20
C ILE A 164 2.30 -11.41 19.69
N GLN A 165 3.17 -11.94 20.56
CA GLN A 165 2.93 -11.93 22.01
C GLN A 165 2.84 -10.52 22.59
N ILE A 166 3.72 -9.60 22.17
CA ILE A 166 3.69 -8.20 22.59
C ILE A 166 2.37 -7.55 22.20
N LEU A 167 1.94 -7.73 20.94
CA LEU A 167 0.70 -7.16 20.41
C LEU A 167 -0.54 -7.71 21.14
N LEU A 168 -0.60 -9.02 21.38
CA LEU A 168 -1.70 -9.65 22.12
C LEU A 168 -1.76 -9.15 23.56
N LYS A 169 -0.63 -9.01 24.25
CA LYS A 169 -0.55 -8.44 25.61
C LYS A 169 -0.99 -6.96 25.64
N SER A 170 -0.81 -6.24 24.55
CA SER A 170 -1.22 -4.84 24.39
C SER A 170 -2.69 -4.68 23.96
N GLY A 171 -3.45 -5.79 23.83
CA GLY A 171 -4.87 -5.79 23.50
C GLY A 171 -5.21 -5.76 22.02
N PHE A 172 -4.22 -5.93 21.13
CA PHE A 172 -4.47 -6.08 19.70
C PHE A 172 -4.89 -7.52 19.36
N THR A 173 -5.67 -7.66 18.29
CA THR A 173 -6.14 -8.97 17.83
C THR A 173 -5.35 -9.41 16.61
N ILE A 174 -4.77 -10.59 16.68
CA ILE A 174 -4.04 -11.21 15.56
C ILE A 174 -4.86 -12.39 15.01
N LYS A 175 -5.16 -12.37 13.72
CA LYS A 175 -5.80 -13.50 13.02
C LYS A 175 -4.73 -14.36 12.36
N LYS A 176 -4.82 -15.68 12.50
CA LYS A 176 -3.88 -16.64 11.88
C LYS A 176 -3.73 -16.41 10.36
N SER A 177 -4.81 -16.09 9.67
CA SER A 177 -4.80 -15.79 8.23
C SER A 177 -4.02 -14.52 7.84
N LYS A 178 -3.71 -13.66 8.81
CA LYS A 178 -2.96 -12.42 8.64
C LYS A 178 -1.48 -12.56 9.02
N VAL A 179 -1.05 -13.72 9.44
CA VAL A 179 0.35 -14.05 9.71
C VAL A 179 0.86 -14.89 8.55
N LYS A 180 1.92 -14.43 7.89
CA LYS A 180 2.54 -15.10 6.74
C LYS A 180 4.02 -15.33 7.02
N GLY A 181 4.52 -16.45 6.58
CA GLY A 181 5.91 -16.86 6.77
C GLY A 181 6.14 -17.69 8.03
N PRO A 182 7.39 -18.07 8.34
CA PRO A 182 8.61 -17.69 7.61
C PRO A 182 8.64 -18.19 6.16
N ALA A 183 9.03 -17.32 5.22
CA ALA A 183 9.13 -17.62 3.80
C ALA A 183 10.33 -16.88 3.19
N GLN A 184 10.88 -17.41 2.10
CA GLN A 184 11.97 -16.77 1.36
C GLN A 184 11.45 -15.67 0.42
N GLU A 185 10.16 -15.70 0.12
CA GLU A 185 9.46 -14.73 -0.72
C GLU A 185 8.27 -14.17 0.06
N ILE A 186 8.12 -12.87 0.05
CA ILE A 186 7.05 -12.18 0.78
C ILE A 186 6.54 -10.99 0.00
N GLN A 187 5.24 -10.70 0.15
CA GLN A 187 4.65 -9.46 -0.34
C GLN A 187 4.73 -8.40 0.76
N PHE A 188 5.49 -7.32 0.51
CA PHE A 188 5.66 -6.20 1.43
C PHE A 188 5.35 -4.88 0.73
N LEU A 189 4.42 -4.10 1.30
CA LEU A 189 3.99 -2.80 0.77
C LEU A 189 3.69 -2.82 -0.75
N GLY A 190 2.99 -3.86 -1.19
CA GLY A 190 2.56 -4.00 -2.59
C GLY A 190 3.57 -4.66 -3.51
N VAL A 191 4.86 -4.72 -3.18
CA VAL A 191 5.90 -5.37 -3.97
C VAL A 191 6.18 -6.78 -3.46
N ASN A 192 6.68 -7.63 -4.35
CA ASN A 192 7.18 -8.94 -4.00
C ASN A 192 8.68 -8.85 -3.67
N CYS A 193 9.06 -9.27 -2.47
CA CYS A 193 10.45 -9.27 -2.00
C CYS A 193 10.99 -10.69 -1.95
N GLN A 194 12.11 -10.93 -2.64
CA GLN A 194 12.83 -12.19 -2.65
C GLN A 194 14.32 -11.93 -2.79
N ASP A 195 15.15 -12.51 -1.94
CA ASP A 195 16.61 -12.30 -1.94
C ASP A 195 17.01 -10.82 -1.93
N GLY A 196 16.28 -9.98 -1.20
CA GLY A 196 16.48 -8.54 -1.16
C GLY A 196 16.09 -7.80 -2.47
N ARG A 197 15.45 -8.45 -3.44
CA ARG A 197 15.01 -7.86 -4.69
C ARG A 197 13.53 -7.54 -4.65
N ARG A 198 13.14 -6.44 -5.29
CA ARG A 198 11.74 -6.05 -5.49
C ARG A 198 11.25 -6.50 -6.86
N GLN A 199 10.08 -7.11 -6.89
CA GLN A 199 9.44 -7.59 -8.12
C GLN A 199 7.97 -7.18 -8.15
N ILE A 200 7.41 -7.07 -9.35
CA ILE A 200 5.97 -6.95 -9.52
C ILE A 200 5.33 -8.32 -9.18
N PRO A 201 4.37 -8.39 -8.27
CA PRO A 201 3.71 -9.66 -7.94
C PRO A 201 3.06 -10.29 -9.17
N THR A 202 3.22 -11.59 -9.37
CA THR A 202 2.65 -12.33 -10.51
C THR A 202 1.14 -12.13 -10.65
N LYS A 203 0.42 -12.07 -9.52
CA LYS A 203 -1.02 -11.79 -9.52
C LYS A 203 -1.35 -10.41 -10.13
N VAL A 204 -0.50 -9.40 -9.91
CA VAL A 204 -0.65 -8.06 -10.48
C VAL A 204 -0.35 -8.09 -11.97
N ILE A 205 0.75 -8.73 -12.38
CA ILE A 205 1.10 -8.92 -13.79
C ILE A 205 -0.08 -9.56 -14.54
N ASN A 206 -0.59 -10.68 -14.04
CA ASN A 206 -1.71 -11.39 -14.66
C ASN A 206 -2.98 -10.53 -14.76
N LYS A 207 -3.26 -9.73 -13.72
CA LYS A 207 -4.41 -8.83 -13.73
C LYS A 207 -4.28 -7.73 -14.78
N ILE A 208 -3.10 -7.09 -14.88
CA ILE A 208 -2.86 -6.02 -15.84
C ILE A 208 -2.85 -6.57 -17.28
N THR A 209 -2.18 -7.71 -17.51
CA THR A 209 -2.11 -8.32 -18.84
C THR A 209 -3.45 -8.82 -19.35
N ALA A 210 -4.36 -9.20 -18.46
CA ALA A 210 -5.72 -9.61 -18.79
C ALA A 210 -6.70 -8.43 -19.04
N MET A 211 -6.32 -7.19 -18.75
CA MET A 211 -7.20 -6.03 -18.98
C MET A 211 -7.47 -5.81 -20.46
N SER A 212 -8.72 -5.52 -20.79
CA SER A 212 -9.14 -5.11 -22.13
C SER A 212 -8.79 -3.64 -22.39
N PRO A 213 -8.68 -3.21 -23.65
CA PRO A 213 -8.48 -1.80 -23.98
C PRO A 213 -9.59 -0.92 -23.38
N PRO A 214 -9.24 0.23 -22.80
CA PRO A 214 -10.22 1.18 -22.27
C PRO A 214 -11.16 1.72 -23.34
N THR A 215 -12.42 1.94 -22.99
CA THR A 215 -13.47 2.47 -23.88
C THR A 215 -13.79 3.94 -23.62
N ASN A 216 -13.21 4.53 -22.58
CA ASN A 216 -13.43 5.93 -22.18
C ASN A 216 -12.27 6.50 -21.36
N LYS A 217 -12.28 7.81 -21.12
CA LYS A 217 -11.26 8.51 -20.33
C LYS A 217 -11.11 7.97 -18.92
N LYS A 218 -12.21 7.65 -18.25
CA LYS A 218 -12.20 7.15 -16.86
C LYS A 218 -11.53 5.80 -16.74
N GLU A 219 -11.80 4.90 -17.67
CA GLU A 219 -11.15 3.60 -17.73
C GLU A 219 -9.65 3.74 -18.06
N THR A 220 -9.30 4.66 -18.97
CA THR A 220 -7.89 4.95 -19.28
C THR A 220 -7.15 5.50 -18.06
N GLN A 221 -7.77 6.42 -17.32
CA GLN A 221 -7.19 6.93 -16.06
C GLN A 221 -7.03 5.83 -15.01
N ALA A 222 -8.01 4.93 -14.89
CA ALA A 222 -7.93 3.79 -13.97
C ALA A 222 -6.79 2.84 -14.37
N PHE A 223 -6.63 2.56 -15.66
CA PHE A 223 -5.52 1.76 -16.18
C PHE A 223 -4.18 2.43 -15.89
N LEU A 224 -4.01 3.71 -16.23
CA LEU A 224 -2.79 4.49 -15.96
C LEU A 224 -2.45 4.53 -14.46
N GLY A 225 -3.46 4.67 -13.59
CA GLY A 225 -3.28 4.58 -12.14
C GLY A 225 -2.77 3.20 -11.69
N ALA A 226 -3.33 2.12 -12.26
CA ALA A 226 -2.92 0.77 -11.92
C ALA A 226 -1.46 0.45 -12.33
N ILE A 227 -1.02 0.95 -13.47
CA ILE A 227 0.35 0.70 -13.97
C ILE A 227 1.38 1.70 -13.43
N GLY A 228 0.97 2.92 -13.07
CA GLY A 228 1.87 4.01 -12.67
C GLY A 228 2.70 3.70 -11.42
N PHE A 229 2.19 2.87 -10.52
CA PHE A 229 2.91 2.39 -9.34
C PHE A 229 4.18 1.59 -9.74
N TRP A 230 4.15 0.90 -10.87
CA TRP A 230 5.23 0.02 -11.35
C TRP A 230 6.23 0.69 -12.29
N ARG A 231 6.08 2.00 -12.53
CA ARG A 231 6.92 2.76 -13.47
C ARG A 231 8.42 2.58 -13.27
N MET A 232 8.87 2.37 -12.01
CA MET A 232 10.29 2.16 -11.70
C MET A 232 10.86 0.84 -12.25
N HIS A 233 10.01 -0.11 -12.60
CA HIS A 233 10.40 -1.38 -13.21
C HIS A 233 10.46 -1.33 -14.75
N ILE A 234 10.07 -0.20 -15.36
CA ILE A 234 9.81 -0.10 -16.79
C ILE A 234 10.70 0.99 -17.40
N PRO A 235 11.67 0.61 -18.23
CA PRO A 235 12.42 1.57 -19.02
C PRO A 235 11.47 2.41 -19.89
N GLU A 236 11.78 3.71 -20.04
CA GLU A 236 11.05 4.63 -20.93
C GLU A 236 9.52 4.67 -20.71
N TYR A 237 9.06 4.40 -19.48
CA TYR A 237 7.64 4.37 -19.12
C TYR A 237 6.87 5.58 -19.66
N SER A 238 7.39 6.80 -19.46
CA SER A 238 6.68 8.04 -19.84
C SER A 238 6.48 8.16 -21.33
N GLN A 239 7.47 7.73 -22.14
CA GLN A 239 7.40 7.74 -23.59
C GLN A 239 6.37 6.72 -24.10
N ILE A 240 6.37 5.50 -23.53
CA ILE A 240 5.45 4.43 -23.92
C ILE A 240 4.00 4.83 -23.65
N VAL A 241 3.70 5.42 -22.48
CA VAL A 241 2.32 5.73 -22.07
C VAL A 241 1.84 7.11 -22.52
N SER A 242 2.69 7.93 -23.12
CA SER A 242 2.34 9.28 -23.58
C SER A 242 1.06 9.33 -24.43
N PRO A 243 0.82 8.44 -25.43
CA PRO A 243 -0.43 8.44 -26.20
C PRO A 243 -1.67 8.17 -25.33
N LEU A 244 -1.55 7.42 -24.24
CA LEU A 244 -2.65 7.13 -23.31
C LEU A 244 -2.96 8.35 -22.43
N TYR A 245 -1.94 9.11 -22.00
CA TYR A 245 -2.18 10.35 -21.25
C TYR A 245 -2.85 11.42 -22.11
N LEU A 246 -2.55 11.49 -23.40
CA LEU A 246 -3.17 12.46 -24.31
C LEU A 246 -4.68 12.31 -24.38
N VAL A 247 -5.22 11.09 -24.41
CA VAL A 247 -6.69 10.87 -24.47
C VAL A 247 -7.38 11.14 -23.14
N THR A 248 -6.66 11.28 -22.04
CA THR A 248 -7.25 11.62 -20.72
C THR A 248 -7.34 13.11 -20.46
N ARG A 249 -6.66 13.96 -21.25
CA ARG A 249 -6.66 15.42 -21.08
C ARG A 249 -8.07 15.98 -21.21
N LYS A 250 -8.44 16.96 -20.37
CA LYS A 250 -9.79 17.55 -20.33
C LYS A 250 -10.21 18.16 -21.67
N LYS A 251 -9.25 18.76 -22.40
CA LYS A 251 -9.49 19.47 -23.66
C LYS A 251 -9.65 18.56 -24.89
N ASN A 252 -9.27 17.29 -24.80
CA ASN A 252 -9.32 16.36 -25.92
C ASN A 252 -10.60 15.52 -25.84
N ASP A 253 -11.20 15.18 -26.98
CA ASP A 253 -12.20 14.12 -27.03
C ASP A 253 -11.54 12.76 -26.87
N PHE A 254 -12.30 11.79 -26.35
CA PHE A 254 -11.79 10.43 -26.24
C PHE A 254 -11.72 9.81 -27.63
N HIS A 255 -10.50 9.46 -28.03
CA HIS A 255 -10.26 8.72 -29.26
C HIS A 255 -9.24 7.61 -29.00
N TRP A 256 -9.63 6.37 -29.32
CA TRP A 256 -8.77 5.22 -29.21
C TRP A 256 -8.34 4.73 -30.59
N GLY A 257 -7.19 5.18 -31.03
CA GLY A 257 -6.60 4.85 -32.34
C GLY A 257 -5.45 3.86 -32.25
N PRO A 258 -4.77 3.64 -33.38
CA PRO A 258 -3.63 2.70 -33.47
C PRO A 258 -2.49 3.02 -32.49
N GLU A 259 -2.19 4.30 -32.26
CA GLU A 259 -1.14 4.73 -31.33
C GLU A 259 -1.46 4.35 -29.89
N GLN A 260 -2.71 4.54 -29.45
CA GLN A 260 -3.19 4.16 -28.13
C GLN A 260 -3.16 2.64 -27.97
N GLN A 261 -3.62 1.92 -29.00
CA GLN A 261 -3.60 0.47 -29.01
C GLN A 261 -2.18 -0.09 -28.93
N GLN A 262 -1.24 0.49 -29.66
CA GLN A 262 0.16 0.11 -29.61
C GLN A 262 0.78 0.39 -28.24
N ALA A 263 0.56 1.59 -27.67
CA ALA A 263 1.03 1.95 -26.34
C ALA A 263 0.47 1.01 -25.25
N PHE A 264 -0.81 0.69 -25.34
CA PHE A 264 -1.47 -0.24 -24.42
C PHE A 264 -0.89 -1.66 -24.51
N ALA A 265 -0.65 -2.18 -25.72
CA ALA A 265 -0.04 -3.47 -25.92
C ALA A 265 1.42 -3.51 -25.42
N GLN A 266 2.19 -2.48 -25.74
CA GLN A 266 3.60 -2.37 -25.37
C GLN A 266 3.76 -2.31 -23.85
N ILE A 267 3.02 -1.45 -23.15
CA ILE A 267 3.16 -1.32 -21.70
C ILE A 267 2.77 -2.62 -20.97
N LYS A 268 1.81 -3.39 -21.47
CA LYS A 268 1.45 -4.70 -20.94
C LYS A 268 2.59 -5.72 -21.11
N GLN A 269 3.31 -5.68 -22.24
CA GLN A 269 4.49 -6.52 -22.48
C GLN A 269 5.63 -6.14 -21.54
N GLU A 270 5.91 -4.83 -21.37
CA GLU A 270 6.96 -4.35 -20.47
C GLU A 270 6.69 -4.81 -19.02
N ILE A 271 5.44 -4.72 -18.56
CA ILE A 271 5.04 -5.21 -17.22
C ILE A 271 5.20 -6.73 -17.11
N ALA A 272 4.83 -7.48 -18.16
CA ALA A 272 4.96 -8.94 -18.18
C ALA A 272 6.42 -9.41 -18.08
N HIS A 273 7.35 -8.63 -18.62
CA HIS A 273 8.78 -8.94 -18.66
C HIS A 273 9.61 -8.06 -17.72
N ALA A 274 8.95 -7.33 -16.81
CA ALA A 274 9.62 -6.44 -15.87
C ALA A 274 10.64 -7.20 -15.01
N ILE A 275 11.85 -6.66 -14.93
CA ILE A 275 12.93 -7.28 -14.18
C ILE A 275 12.88 -6.92 -12.70
N ALA A 276 13.44 -7.79 -11.87
CA ALA A 276 13.62 -7.52 -10.46
C ALA A 276 14.62 -6.37 -10.24
N LEU A 277 14.29 -5.47 -9.31
CA LEU A 277 15.15 -4.36 -8.89
C LEU A 277 15.87 -4.69 -7.59
N GLY A 278 17.10 -4.19 -7.44
CA GLY A 278 17.89 -4.37 -6.22
C GLY A 278 18.59 -5.74 -6.13
N PRO A 279 19.08 -6.12 -4.93
CA PRO A 279 19.10 -5.31 -3.71
C PRO A 279 20.08 -4.14 -3.78
N VAL A 280 19.78 -3.09 -3.03
CA VAL A 280 20.73 -2.00 -2.80
C VAL A 280 21.82 -2.49 -1.86
N ARG A 281 23.07 -2.34 -2.27
CA ARG A 281 24.22 -2.72 -1.48
C ARG A 281 25.05 -1.50 -1.11
N THR A 282 25.70 -1.57 0.02
CA THR A 282 26.60 -0.52 0.53
C THR A 282 28.01 -1.06 0.68
N GLY A 283 29.00 -0.21 0.64
CA GLY A 283 30.40 -0.55 0.81
C GLY A 283 31.32 0.15 -0.22
N PRO A 284 32.62 0.23 0.06
CA PRO A 284 33.58 0.96 -0.78
C PRO A 284 33.78 0.30 -2.15
N GLU A 285 33.49 -0.98 -2.28
CA GLU A 285 33.63 -1.74 -3.53
C GLU A 285 32.39 -1.68 -4.43
N VAL A 286 31.29 -1.09 -3.96
CA VAL A 286 30.04 -0.97 -4.71
C VAL A 286 30.09 0.25 -5.63
N LYS A 287 29.97 0.05 -6.95
CA LYS A 287 29.93 1.13 -7.92
C LYS A 287 28.51 1.41 -8.36
N ASN A 288 28.06 2.63 -8.17
CA ASN A 288 26.80 3.13 -8.73
C ASN A 288 27.06 3.67 -10.14
N VAL A 289 26.24 3.24 -11.08
CA VAL A 289 26.32 3.65 -12.49
C VAL A 289 24.97 4.24 -12.90
N LEU A 290 24.98 5.50 -13.29
CA LEU A 290 23.80 6.17 -13.86
C LEU A 290 23.93 6.18 -15.39
N TYR A 291 22.98 5.55 -16.05
CA TYR A 291 22.80 5.67 -17.50
C TYR A 291 21.70 6.69 -17.77
N SER A 292 21.97 7.63 -18.65
CA SER A 292 20.99 8.63 -19.05
C SER A 292 21.00 8.78 -20.58
N ALA A 293 19.81 8.98 -21.15
CA ALA A 293 19.63 9.21 -22.56
C ALA A 293 18.60 10.33 -22.78
N ALA A 294 18.85 11.14 -23.81
CA ALA A 294 17.92 12.14 -24.31
C ALA A 294 17.55 11.79 -25.76
N GLY A 295 16.27 11.81 -26.07
CA GLY A 295 15.74 11.55 -27.41
C GLY A 295 14.69 12.57 -27.82
N SER A 296 14.15 12.41 -29.02
CA SER A 296 13.09 13.29 -29.56
C SER A 296 11.79 13.29 -28.74
N HIS A 297 11.55 12.23 -27.96
CA HIS A 297 10.32 12.02 -27.23
C HIS A 297 10.45 12.21 -25.71
N GLY A 298 11.64 12.52 -25.22
CA GLY A 298 11.85 12.73 -23.79
C GLY A 298 13.22 12.31 -23.28
N LEU A 299 13.31 12.25 -21.95
CA LEU A 299 14.49 11.84 -21.21
C LEU A 299 14.23 10.48 -20.56
N SER A 300 15.26 9.64 -20.49
CA SER A 300 15.24 8.40 -19.73
C SER A 300 16.54 8.23 -18.97
N TRP A 301 16.45 7.64 -17.76
CA TRP A 301 17.64 7.29 -16.99
C TRP A 301 17.38 6.04 -16.15
N SER A 302 18.46 5.35 -15.80
CA SER A 302 18.43 4.17 -14.96
C SER A 302 19.64 4.13 -14.03
N LEU A 303 19.43 3.73 -12.80
CA LEU A 303 20.48 3.55 -11.80
C LEU A 303 20.78 2.07 -11.65
N TRP A 304 22.06 1.74 -11.68
CA TRP A 304 22.58 0.39 -11.58
C TRP A 304 23.67 0.30 -10.54
N GLN A 305 23.82 -0.87 -9.94
CA GLN A 305 24.94 -1.18 -9.08
C GLN A 305 25.77 -2.33 -9.64
N LYS A 306 27.08 -2.18 -9.51
CA LYS A 306 28.06 -3.23 -9.80
C LYS A 306 28.82 -3.55 -8.53
N VAL A 307 28.95 -4.85 -8.22
CA VAL A 307 29.80 -5.36 -7.15
C VAL A 307 30.94 -6.19 -7.75
N PRO A 308 32.10 -6.27 -7.08
CA PRO A 308 33.21 -7.08 -7.55
C PRO A 308 32.77 -8.52 -7.83
N GLY A 309 33.23 -9.07 -8.96
CA GLY A 309 32.91 -10.42 -9.39
C GLY A 309 31.60 -10.56 -10.19
N GLU A 310 30.81 -9.49 -10.34
CA GLU A 310 29.64 -9.49 -11.22
C GLU A 310 29.98 -8.96 -12.61
N THR A 311 29.64 -9.72 -13.64
CA THR A 311 29.84 -9.32 -15.05
C THR A 311 28.81 -8.32 -15.53
N ARG A 312 27.60 -8.34 -14.93
CA ARG A 312 26.51 -7.41 -15.22
C ARG A 312 26.09 -6.69 -13.94
N GLY A 313 25.86 -5.38 -14.04
CA GLY A 313 25.28 -4.62 -12.95
C GLY A 313 23.83 -5.03 -12.67
N ARG A 314 23.33 -4.64 -11.53
CA ARG A 314 21.92 -4.85 -11.09
C ARG A 314 21.18 -3.53 -11.21
N PRO A 315 19.98 -3.49 -11.81
CA PRO A 315 19.19 -2.28 -11.87
C PRO A 315 18.56 -2.00 -10.50
N LEU A 316 18.59 -0.75 -10.10
CA LEU A 316 17.90 -0.26 -8.92
C LEU A 316 16.58 0.44 -9.25
N GLY A 317 16.46 0.96 -10.48
CA GLY A 317 15.26 1.58 -11.00
C GLY A 317 15.44 2.25 -12.33
N PHE A 318 14.30 2.53 -12.95
CA PHE A 318 14.18 3.24 -14.23
C PHE A 318 13.30 4.47 -14.04
N TRP A 319 13.63 5.55 -14.70
CA TRP A 319 12.86 6.79 -14.70
C TRP A 319 12.82 7.38 -16.10
N SER A 320 11.75 8.06 -16.40
CA SER A 320 11.60 8.73 -17.70
C SER A 320 10.68 9.94 -17.59
N GLN A 321 10.85 10.88 -18.51
CA GLN A 321 10.02 12.08 -18.64
C GLN A 321 9.78 12.35 -20.13
N SER A 322 8.52 12.44 -20.54
CA SER A 322 8.15 12.89 -21.89
C SER A 322 8.11 14.41 -21.96
N TYR A 323 8.41 14.98 -23.13
CA TYR A 323 8.28 16.42 -23.42
C TYR A 323 6.82 16.85 -23.58
#